data_dfc0b0631b27b93864a9573c05314fee
#
_entry.id   dfc0b0631b27b93864a9573c05314fee
#
_cell.length_a   1.000
_cell.length_b   1.000
_cell.length_c   1.000
_cell.angle_alpha   90.00
_cell.angle_beta   90.00
_cell.angle_gamma   90.00
#
_symmetry.space_group_name_H-M   'P 1'
#
loop_
_entity.id
_entity.type
_entity.pdbx_description
1 polymer ?
#
loop_
_entity_poly.entity_id
_entity_poly.type
_entity_poly.pdbx_seq_one_letter_code
_entity_poly.pdbx_strand_id
1 'polypeptide(L)'
;SVTKHVFELLRVVDREGTISNYYEPAAGDDSLRPFDNVLPGYHVDFDMIAQILVDKYQYSMSLERVVDRFKDVDAEFSSSTVLNWVHRHIQELDKLDAPLRSALLNKDSFLFCDETTELVKVLNKATGKLEYRKKYIRGIKNPALKVAYCLYDRGSRGMEVAEKFFRNFFGSITTDGYNVYKLFDRHREGITRYGCMAHVRRKFVDALQTDSRSAKVVRLISELYWVESDCRIHFLSDAERALERQQRSIPILSELWQLLKPVFDETKDLAATLFIKAVRYAVNEWEAICRYVNNGRAEIDNNAAERLMKPVCLGRKNYLFCGSEQAAKNTSLIYSIIESCKMNGLRPVKYIADVLRKLVSGDTDYMALLPMNIAK
;
A
#
# COMPACT_ATOMS: atom_id res chain seq x y z
N SER A 1 5.87 20.79 -20.01
CA SER A 1 6.81 20.77 -21.15
C SER A 1 7.83 19.67 -20.97
N VAL A 2 8.31 19.10 -22.06
CA VAL A 2 9.45 18.20 -22.11
C VAL A 2 10.57 18.95 -22.79
N THR A 3 11.75 18.97 -22.16
CA THR A 3 12.93 19.64 -22.74
C THR A 3 13.90 18.59 -23.23
N LYS A 4 14.34 18.71 -24.48
CA LYS A 4 15.39 17.90 -25.07
C LYS A 4 16.72 18.66 -25.01
N HIS A 5 17.65 18.16 -24.23
CA HIS A 5 19.02 18.66 -24.22
C HIS A 5 19.85 17.85 -25.22
N VAL A 6 20.60 18.53 -26.09
CA VAL A 6 21.50 17.91 -27.08
C VAL A 6 22.91 18.23 -26.69
N PHE A 7 23.74 17.20 -26.59
CA PHE A 7 25.18 17.31 -26.33
C PHE A 7 25.95 16.78 -27.53
N GLU A 8 27.02 17.49 -27.90
CA GLU A 8 27.95 17.02 -28.91
C GLU A 8 28.99 16.11 -28.26
N LEU A 9 29.30 15.01 -28.91
CA LEU A 9 30.38 14.11 -28.51
C LEU A 9 31.69 14.54 -29.13
N LEU A 10 32.57 15.09 -28.33
CA LEU A 10 33.95 15.40 -28.74
C LEU A 10 34.85 14.22 -28.40
N ARG A 11 35.47 13.66 -29.39
CA ARG A 11 36.45 12.59 -29.26
C ARG A 11 37.85 13.19 -29.39
N VAL A 12 38.58 13.22 -28.29
CA VAL A 12 39.96 13.74 -28.24
C VAL A 12 40.92 12.55 -28.17
N VAL A 13 41.91 12.56 -29.04
CA VAL A 13 43.01 11.60 -29.05
C VAL A 13 44.28 12.35 -28.62
N ASP A 14 44.87 11.96 -27.51
CA ASP A 14 46.12 12.57 -27.05
C ASP A 14 47.35 12.13 -27.91
N ARG A 15 48.52 12.67 -27.59
CA ARG A 15 49.74 12.35 -28.32
C ARG A 15 50.21 10.89 -28.12
N GLU A 16 49.68 10.21 -27.12
CA GLU A 16 49.97 8.80 -26.79
C GLU A 16 48.93 7.83 -27.38
N GLY A 17 47.94 8.38 -28.09
CA GLY A 17 46.88 7.60 -28.72
C GLY A 17 45.73 7.23 -27.78
N THR A 18 45.70 7.78 -26.56
CA THR A 18 44.59 7.57 -25.62
C THR A 18 43.38 8.35 -26.07
N ILE A 19 42.23 7.67 -26.11
CA ILE A 19 40.98 8.25 -26.57
C ILE A 19 40.14 8.68 -25.34
N SER A 20 39.81 9.97 -25.28
CA SER A 20 38.90 10.53 -24.29
C SER A 20 37.65 11.09 -24.97
N ASN A 21 36.49 10.81 -24.43
CA ASN A 21 35.23 11.33 -24.92
C ASN A 21 34.73 12.44 -23.99
N TYR A 22 34.42 13.59 -24.58
CA TYR A 22 33.82 14.73 -23.87
C TYR A 22 32.47 15.04 -24.47
N TYR A 23 31.54 15.47 -23.63
CA TYR A 23 30.21 15.90 -24.06
C TYR A 23 30.06 17.39 -23.79
N GLU A 24 29.73 18.16 -24.82
CA GLU A 24 29.47 19.60 -24.71
C GLU A 24 28.03 19.91 -25.08
N PRO A 25 27.37 20.89 -24.41
CA PRO A 25 26.04 21.34 -24.82
C PRO A 25 26.07 21.93 -26.20
N ALA A 26 25.23 21.47 -27.12
CA ALA A 26 25.19 21.96 -28.51
C ALA A 26 24.75 23.43 -28.64
N ALA A 27 24.22 24.04 -27.56
CA ALA A 27 23.64 25.39 -27.59
C ALA A 27 24.27 26.39 -26.60
N GLY A 28 25.48 26.16 -26.11
CA GLY A 28 26.20 27.14 -25.29
C GLY A 28 25.61 27.40 -23.89
N ASP A 29 24.85 26.47 -23.34
CA ASP A 29 24.40 26.51 -21.94
C ASP A 29 25.43 25.79 -21.06
N ASP A 30 26.44 26.53 -20.62
CA ASP A 30 27.56 26.04 -19.78
C ASP A 30 27.11 25.58 -18.38
N SER A 31 25.82 25.78 -18.00
CA SER A 31 25.24 25.33 -16.73
C SER A 31 24.82 23.87 -16.77
N LEU A 32 24.66 23.29 -17.95
CA LEU A 32 24.21 21.90 -18.14
C LEU A 32 25.41 20.97 -18.28
N ARG A 33 25.58 20.08 -17.35
CA ARG A 33 26.52 18.96 -17.46
C ARG A 33 25.80 17.72 -17.98
N PRO A 34 26.40 17.02 -18.98
CA PRO A 34 25.87 15.75 -19.43
C PRO A 34 25.87 14.80 -18.24
N PHE A 35 24.71 14.09 -18.04
CA PHE A 35 24.55 13.00 -17.05
C PHE A 35 24.43 13.38 -15.58
N ASP A 36 24.43 14.66 -15.19
CA ASP A 36 24.27 15.04 -13.77
C ASP A 36 22.91 14.66 -13.16
N ASN A 37 21.89 14.46 -14.00
CA ASN A 37 20.53 14.17 -13.57
C ASN A 37 19.94 12.91 -14.23
N VAL A 38 20.80 11.97 -14.63
CA VAL A 38 20.40 10.75 -15.33
C VAL A 38 21.12 9.54 -14.75
N LEU A 39 20.49 8.37 -14.89
CA LEU A 39 21.16 7.11 -14.56
C LEU A 39 22.24 6.80 -15.62
N PRO A 40 23.45 6.35 -15.23
CA PRO A 40 24.49 6.00 -16.18
C PRO A 40 24.01 5.04 -17.28
N GLY A 41 24.26 5.41 -18.54
CA GLY A 41 23.80 4.67 -19.73
C GLY A 41 22.35 4.95 -20.15
N TYR A 42 21.68 5.93 -19.53
CA TYR A 42 20.33 6.37 -19.89
C TYR A 42 20.31 7.85 -20.24
N HIS A 43 19.31 8.24 -21.04
CA HIS A 43 19.15 9.62 -21.56
C HIS A 43 17.82 10.25 -21.10
N VAL A 44 17.31 9.82 -19.97
CA VAL A 44 16.09 10.34 -19.35
C VAL A 44 16.41 10.81 -17.93
N ASP A 45 16.00 12.03 -17.61
CA ASP A 45 16.27 12.60 -16.31
C ASP A 45 15.37 12.01 -15.21
N PHE A 46 15.77 12.20 -13.97
CA PHE A 46 15.05 11.66 -12.81
C PHE A 46 13.69 12.33 -12.61
N ASP A 47 13.52 13.60 -13.00
CA ASP A 47 12.23 14.29 -12.87
C ASP A 47 11.20 13.71 -13.84
N MET A 48 11.58 13.40 -15.07
CA MET A 48 10.72 12.75 -16.05
C MET A 48 10.35 11.33 -15.60
N ILE A 49 11.31 10.55 -15.10
CA ILE A 49 11.04 9.21 -14.56
C ILE A 49 10.10 9.29 -13.37
N ALA A 50 10.32 10.20 -12.44
CA ALA A 50 9.45 10.40 -11.29
C ALA A 50 8.01 10.76 -11.72
N GLN A 51 7.87 11.60 -12.75
CA GLN A 51 6.56 11.93 -13.31
C GLN A 51 5.89 10.71 -13.94
N ILE A 52 6.61 9.90 -14.73
CA ILE A 52 6.10 8.66 -15.33
C ILE A 52 5.60 7.68 -14.24
N LEU A 53 6.37 7.51 -13.16
CA LEU A 53 6.00 6.64 -12.04
C LEU A 53 4.74 7.14 -11.34
N VAL A 54 4.64 8.43 -11.10
CA VAL A 54 3.46 9.03 -10.46
C VAL A 54 2.23 8.96 -11.37
N ASP A 55 2.36 9.24 -12.66
CA ASP A 55 1.27 9.11 -13.63
C ASP A 55 0.73 7.68 -13.68
N LYS A 56 1.62 6.69 -13.70
CA LYS A 56 1.24 5.29 -13.73
C LYS A 56 0.60 4.83 -12.42
N TYR A 57 1.22 5.10 -11.28
CA TYR A 57 0.82 4.47 -10.01
C TYR A 57 -0.10 5.35 -9.16
N GLN A 58 0.07 6.66 -9.14
CA GLN A 58 -0.83 7.55 -8.40
C GLN A 58 -2.09 7.91 -9.21
N TYR A 59 -1.91 8.20 -10.51
CA TYR A 59 -3.02 8.60 -11.38
C TYR A 59 -3.58 7.43 -12.21
N SER A 60 -3.05 6.22 -11.97
CA SER A 60 -3.54 4.97 -12.57
C SER A 60 -3.53 4.96 -14.11
N MET A 61 -2.61 5.68 -14.74
CA MET A 61 -2.46 5.67 -16.20
C MET A 61 -1.79 4.38 -16.67
N SER A 62 -2.27 3.80 -17.77
CA SER A 62 -1.48 2.76 -18.45
C SER A 62 -0.23 3.37 -19.09
N LEU A 63 0.80 2.55 -19.30
CA LEU A 63 2.05 3.04 -19.85
C LEU A 63 1.87 3.61 -21.26
N GLU A 64 0.98 3.01 -22.04
CA GLU A 64 0.60 3.49 -23.39
C GLU A 64 0.04 4.91 -23.33
N ARG A 65 -0.88 5.18 -22.37
CA ARG A 65 -1.43 6.53 -22.18
C ARG A 65 -0.39 7.54 -21.73
N VAL A 66 0.59 7.12 -20.93
CA VAL A 66 1.72 7.98 -20.56
C VAL A 66 2.55 8.32 -21.78
N VAL A 67 2.83 7.33 -22.65
CA VAL A 67 3.55 7.53 -23.91
C VAL A 67 2.78 8.44 -24.86
N ASP A 68 1.46 8.22 -25.02
CA ASP A 68 0.62 9.06 -25.89
C ASP A 68 0.61 10.53 -25.41
N ARG A 69 0.57 10.75 -24.10
CA ARG A 69 0.67 12.12 -23.55
C ARG A 69 1.99 12.83 -23.88
N PHE A 70 3.07 12.11 -24.07
CA PHE A 70 4.34 12.73 -24.53
C PHE A 70 4.25 13.19 -25.97
N LYS A 71 3.48 12.50 -26.82
CA LYS A 71 3.25 12.94 -28.21
C LYS A 71 2.53 14.30 -28.27
N ASP A 72 1.65 14.60 -27.30
CA ASP A 72 0.95 15.89 -27.22
C ASP A 72 1.91 17.09 -27.00
N VAL A 73 3.16 16.81 -26.64
CA VAL A 73 4.22 17.81 -26.45
C VAL A 73 5.45 17.54 -27.35
N ASP A 74 5.21 16.93 -28.50
CA ASP A 74 6.20 16.62 -29.54
C ASP A 74 7.38 15.74 -29.07
N ALA A 75 7.14 14.90 -28.05
CA ALA A 75 8.14 13.95 -27.55
C ALA A 75 7.72 12.52 -27.87
N GLU A 76 8.38 11.90 -28.84
CA GLU A 76 8.07 10.54 -29.28
C GLU A 76 9.01 9.51 -28.65
N PHE A 77 8.40 8.58 -27.90
CA PHE A 77 9.10 7.43 -27.30
C PHE A 77 8.32 6.14 -27.59
N SER A 78 9.02 5.03 -27.76
CA SER A 78 8.36 3.73 -27.80
C SER A 78 7.94 3.29 -26.39
N SER A 79 6.83 2.57 -26.27
CA SER A 79 6.38 2.00 -24.99
C SER A 79 7.44 1.06 -24.38
N SER A 80 8.22 0.35 -25.22
CA SER A 80 9.32 -0.50 -24.75
C SER A 80 10.48 0.30 -24.17
N THR A 81 10.81 1.44 -24.75
CA THR A 81 11.83 2.35 -24.23
C THR A 81 11.42 2.87 -22.85
N VAL A 82 10.22 3.40 -22.72
CA VAL A 82 9.70 3.93 -21.44
C VAL A 82 9.59 2.83 -20.39
N LEU A 83 9.16 1.62 -20.76
CA LEU A 83 9.11 0.46 -19.86
C LEU A 83 10.50 0.09 -19.34
N ASN A 84 11.51 0.11 -20.20
CA ASN A 84 12.90 -0.16 -19.82
C ASN A 84 13.44 0.90 -18.84
N TRP A 85 13.17 2.19 -19.10
CA TRP A 85 13.51 3.27 -18.18
C TRP A 85 12.87 3.05 -16.80
N VAL A 86 11.58 2.78 -16.78
CA VAL A 86 10.82 2.53 -15.53
C VAL A 86 11.43 1.36 -14.75
N HIS A 87 11.68 0.24 -15.42
CA HIS A 87 12.23 -0.95 -14.74
C HIS A 87 13.62 -0.67 -14.15
N ARG A 88 14.48 0.00 -14.88
CA ARG A 88 15.84 0.25 -14.43
C ARG A 88 15.91 1.22 -13.24
N HIS A 89 15.12 2.29 -13.27
CA HIS A 89 15.10 3.26 -12.18
C HIS A 89 14.42 2.69 -10.92
N ILE A 90 13.43 1.80 -11.07
CA ILE A 90 12.85 1.09 -9.92
C ILE A 90 13.88 0.19 -9.23
N GLN A 91 14.87 -0.37 -9.95
CA GLN A 91 15.94 -1.15 -9.33
C GLN A 91 16.79 -0.29 -8.37
N GLU A 92 17.00 0.98 -8.66
CA GLU A 92 17.66 1.89 -7.72
C GLU A 92 16.78 2.15 -6.48
N LEU A 93 15.48 2.37 -6.67
CA LEU A 93 14.52 2.54 -5.57
C LEU A 93 14.31 1.28 -4.73
N ASP A 94 14.61 0.08 -5.23
CA ASP A 94 14.52 -1.19 -4.48
C ASP A 94 15.43 -1.21 -3.23
N LYS A 95 16.47 -0.37 -3.22
CA LYS A 95 17.33 -0.13 -2.03
C LYS A 95 16.53 0.40 -0.82
N LEU A 96 15.36 1.00 -1.05
CA LEU A 96 14.48 1.50 0.02
C LEU A 96 13.53 0.43 0.57
N ASP A 97 13.39 -0.75 -0.06
CA ASP A 97 12.41 -1.77 0.34
C ASP A 97 12.66 -2.27 1.77
N ALA A 98 13.87 -2.72 2.06
CA ALA A 98 14.21 -3.24 3.39
C ALA A 98 14.14 -2.15 4.50
N PRO A 99 14.63 -0.92 4.30
CA PRO A 99 14.44 0.19 5.23
C PRO A 99 12.97 0.54 5.49
N LEU A 100 12.13 0.63 4.45
CA LEU A 100 10.68 0.87 4.60
C LEU A 100 10.01 -0.20 5.44
N ARG A 101 10.33 -1.48 5.16
CA ARG A 101 9.83 -2.61 5.94
C ARG A 101 10.27 -2.54 7.40
N SER A 102 11.53 -2.21 7.65
CA SER A 102 12.06 -2.05 9.02
C SER A 102 11.35 -0.92 9.78
N ALA A 103 11.16 0.22 9.15
CA ALA A 103 10.43 1.35 9.73
C ALA A 103 8.97 1.02 10.03
N LEU A 104 8.30 0.26 9.14
CA LEU A 104 6.92 -0.18 9.32
C LEU A 104 6.75 -1.07 10.55
N LEU A 105 7.63 -2.06 10.72
CA LEU A 105 7.56 -3.12 11.73
C LEU A 105 8.17 -2.72 13.07
N ASN A 106 8.17 -1.43 13.39
CA ASN A 106 8.66 -0.94 14.67
C ASN A 106 7.85 -1.57 15.82
N LYS A 107 8.55 -1.87 16.93
CA LYS A 107 7.96 -2.45 18.14
C LYS A 107 6.81 -1.58 18.67
N ASP A 108 5.79 -2.21 19.22
CA ASP A 108 4.61 -1.57 19.83
C ASP A 108 3.75 -0.74 18.84
N SER A 109 3.95 -0.93 17.54
CA SER A 109 3.14 -0.28 16.50
C SER A 109 1.74 -0.86 16.40
N PHE A 110 0.81 0.00 15.96
CA PHE A 110 -0.52 -0.39 15.48
C PHE A 110 -0.53 -0.41 13.96
N LEU A 111 -0.62 -1.61 13.40
CA LEU A 111 -0.65 -1.82 11.96
C LEU A 111 -2.06 -2.12 11.47
N PHE A 112 -2.36 -1.67 10.27
CA PHE A 112 -3.58 -2.00 9.55
C PHE A 112 -3.20 -2.85 8.34
N CYS A 113 -3.85 -4.01 8.16
CA CYS A 113 -3.51 -4.95 7.12
C CYS A 113 -4.74 -5.34 6.31
N ASP A 114 -4.60 -5.33 4.99
CA ASP A 114 -5.62 -5.79 4.04
C ASP A 114 -4.96 -6.37 2.79
N GLU A 115 -5.66 -7.20 2.04
CA GLU A 115 -5.17 -7.76 0.79
C GLU A 115 -6.09 -7.39 -0.37
N THR A 116 -5.45 -7.19 -1.53
CA THR A 116 -6.17 -7.12 -2.79
C THR A 116 -5.58 -8.06 -3.82
N THR A 117 -6.38 -8.40 -4.82
CA THR A 117 -5.93 -9.26 -5.91
C THR A 117 -5.27 -8.45 -7.02
N GLU A 118 -4.26 -9.04 -7.65
CA GLU A 118 -3.63 -8.55 -8.86
C GLU A 118 -3.52 -9.69 -9.87
N LEU A 119 -3.76 -9.40 -11.14
CA LEU A 119 -3.55 -10.36 -12.22
C LEU A 119 -2.11 -10.27 -12.68
N VAL A 120 -1.40 -11.39 -12.65
CA VAL A 120 0.04 -11.42 -12.98
C VAL A 120 0.30 -12.46 -14.04
N LYS A 121 1.05 -12.08 -15.08
CA LYS A 121 1.51 -12.98 -16.12
C LYS A 121 2.69 -13.82 -15.59
N VAL A 122 2.53 -15.13 -15.58
CA VAL A 122 3.52 -16.07 -15.03
C VAL A 122 3.80 -17.21 -16.02
N LEU A 123 5.01 -17.76 -15.95
CA LEU A 123 5.36 -18.97 -16.69
C LEU A 123 4.81 -20.20 -15.95
N ASN A 124 3.93 -20.94 -16.57
CA ASN A 124 3.51 -22.25 -16.08
C ASN A 124 4.65 -23.26 -16.33
N LYS A 125 5.33 -23.68 -15.28
CA LYS A 125 6.50 -24.57 -15.36
C LYS A 125 6.15 -25.97 -15.91
N ALA A 126 4.91 -26.43 -15.76
CA ALA A 126 4.49 -27.73 -16.24
C ALA A 126 4.22 -27.75 -17.74
N THR A 127 3.72 -26.64 -18.30
CA THR A 127 3.33 -26.55 -19.72
C THR A 127 4.29 -25.70 -20.55
N GLY A 128 5.21 -24.97 -19.93
CA GLY A 128 6.09 -24.00 -20.61
C GLY A 128 5.36 -22.76 -21.16
N LYS A 129 4.05 -22.62 -20.93
CA LYS A 129 3.24 -21.52 -21.47
C LYS A 129 3.10 -20.37 -20.48
N LEU A 130 3.00 -19.16 -21.01
CA LEU A 130 2.63 -17.97 -20.22
C LEU A 130 1.13 -17.98 -19.96
N GLU A 131 0.75 -17.75 -18.72
CA GLU A 131 -0.65 -17.68 -18.27
C GLU A 131 -0.86 -16.53 -17.29
N TYR A 132 -2.11 -16.08 -17.15
CA TYR A 132 -2.48 -15.08 -16.17
C TYR A 132 -2.99 -15.76 -14.92
N ARG A 133 -2.37 -15.45 -13.77
CA ARG A 133 -2.80 -15.96 -12.46
C ARG A 133 -3.22 -14.83 -11.55
N LYS A 134 -4.32 -15.07 -10.84
CA LYS A 134 -4.74 -14.21 -9.74
C LYS A 134 -3.77 -14.35 -8.58
N LYS A 135 -3.09 -13.28 -8.26
CA LYS A 135 -2.11 -13.13 -7.19
C LYS A 135 -2.58 -12.10 -6.18
N TYR A 136 -1.85 -11.89 -5.10
CA TYR A 136 -2.25 -10.99 -4.02
C TYR A 136 -1.13 -10.01 -3.68
N ILE A 137 -1.55 -8.76 -3.43
CA ILE A 137 -0.74 -7.72 -2.79
C ILE A 137 -1.34 -7.48 -1.42
N ARG A 138 -0.51 -7.50 -0.39
CA ARG A 138 -0.89 -7.17 0.99
C ARG A 138 -0.47 -5.75 1.29
N GLY A 139 -1.42 -4.90 1.65
CA GLY A 139 -1.17 -3.55 2.12
C GLY A 139 -1.08 -3.51 3.63
N ILE A 140 -0.01 -2.92 4.15
CA ILE A 140 0.20 -2.72 5.57
C ILE A 140 0.47 -1.25 5.82
N LYS A 141 -0.22 -0.66 6.78
CA LYS A 141 -0.12 0.76 7.11
C LYS A 141 0.18 0.96 8.58
N ASN A 142 1.13 1.83 8.86
CA ASN A 142 1.43 2.34 10.20
C ASN A 142 1.12 3.85 10.22
N PRO A 143 -0.07 4.27 10.68
CA PRO A 143 -0.43 5.69 10.67
C PRO A 143 0.43 6.54 11.61
N ALA A 144 0.82 6.03 12.77
CA ALA A 144 1.62 6.76 13.75
C ALA A 144 3.02 7.12 13.21
N LEU A 145 3.65 6.19 12.51
CA LEU A 145 4.95 6.40 11.88
C LEU A 145 4.85 6.91 10.44
N LYS A 146 3.63 7.09 9.92
CA LYS A 146 3.35 7.57 8.56
C LYS A 146 4.02 6.72 7.48
N VAL A 147 3.99 5.40 7.65
CA VAL A 147 4.55 4.41 6.70
C VAL A 147 3.44 3.58 6.09
N ALA A 148 3.48 3.44 4.77
CA ALA A 148 2.70 2.49 4.01
C ALA A 148 3.63 1.48 3.33
N TYR A 149 3.22 0.22 3.29
CA TYR A 149 3.98 -0.85 2.66
C TYR A 149 3.05 -1.82 1.93
N CYS A 150 3.33 -2.07 0.68
CA CYS A 150 2.65 -3.05 -0.15
C CYS A 150 3.58 -4.24 -0.36
N LEU A 151 3.20 -5.41 0.13
CA LEU A 151 3.97 -6.64 0.03
C LEU A 151 3.48 -7.50 -1.14
N TYR A 152 4.36 -7.84 -2.06
CA TYR A 152 4.19 -8.91 -3.02
C TYR A 152 5.25 -9.99 -2.79
N ASP A 153 4.86 -11.12 -2.22
CA ASP A 153 5.75 -12.29 -2.06
C ASP A 153 5.16 -13.45 -2.89
N ARG A 154 5.59 -13.55 -4.16
CA ARG A 154 5.09 -14.51 -5.17
C ARG A 154 3.56 -14.51 -5.33
N GLY A 155 2.93 -13.45 -4.83
CA GLY A 155 1.48 -13.27 -4.82
C GLY A 155 0.71 -14.29 -3.99
N SER A 156 1.35 -14.92 -3.02
CA SER A 156 0.67 -15.75 -2.04
C SER A 156 0.01 -14.90 -0.95
N ARG A 157 -1.21 -15.31 -0.53
CA ARG A 157 -1.87 -14.77 0.66
C ARG A 157 -1.81 -15.73 1.85
N GLY A 158 -1.05 -16.82 1.71
CA GLY A 158 -0.97 -17.89 2.70
C GLY A 158 -0.31 -17.48 4.02
N MET A 159 -0.44 -18.35 5.01
CA MET A 159 0.10 -18.19 6.37
C MET A 159 1.60 -18.00 6.37
N GLU A 160 2.31 -18.79 5.55
CA GLU A 160 3.78 -18.74 5.44
C GLU A 160 4.32 -17.33 5.13
N VAL A 161 3.64 -16.61 4.20
CA VAL A 161 4.04 -15.24 3.84
C VAL A 161 3.83 -14.29 5.01
N ALA A 162 2.70 -14.42 5.70
CA ALA A 162 2.40 -13.58 6.84
C ALA A 162 3.36 -13.87 8.01
N GLU A 163 3.62 -15.12 8.34
CA GLU A 163 4.58 -15.52 9.38
C GLU A 163 5.99 -15.01 9.09
N LYS A 164 6.46 -15.18 7.86
CA LYS A 164 7.76 -14.67 7.42
C LYS A 164 7.83 -13.14 7.54
N PHE A 165 6.77 -12.45 7.14
CA PHE A 165 6.75 -10.99 7.17
C PHE A 165 6.73 -10.44 8.60
N PHE A 166 5.86 -10.97 9.46
CA PHE A 166 5.69 -10.53 10.84
C PHE A 166 6.60 -11.25 11.85
N ARG A 167 7.58 -12.05 11.40
CA ARG A 167 8.39 -12.93 12.27
C ARG A 167 8.91 -12.24 13.53
N ASN A 168 9.43 -11.03 13.40
CA ASN A 168 10.04 -10.25 14.48
C ASN A 168 9.18 -9.07 14.93
N PHE A 169 7.91 -9.05 14.54
CA PHE A 169 7.00 -7.98 14.93
C PHE A 169 6.31 -8.33 16.26
N PHE A 170 6.25 -7.34 17.14
CA PHE A 170 5.53 -7.35 18.41
C PHE A 170 4.70 -6.08 18.47
N GLY A 171 3.38 -6.20 18.60
CA GLY A 171 2.49 -5.04 18.58
C GLY A 171 1.05 -5.41 18.23
N SER A 172 0.35 -4.50 17.60
CA SER A 172 -1.07 -4.65 17.28
C SER A 172 -1.31 -4.66 15.77
N ILE A 173 -2.23 -5.50 15.32
CA ILE A 173 -2.69 -5.52 13.93
C ILE A 173 -4.22 -5.41 13.87
N THR A 174 -4.73 -4.52 13.02
CA THR A 174 -6.16 -4.46 12.68
C THR A 174 -6.37 -5.08 11.31
N THR A 175 -7.29 -6.05 11.21
CA THR A 175 -7.51 -6.81 9.99
C THR A 175 -9.00 -7.11 9.81
N ASP A 176 -9.36 -7.61 8.63
CA ASP A 176 -10.62 -8.31 8.43
C ASP A 176 -10.62 -9.70 9.11
N GLY A 177 -11.73 -10.44 8.98
CA GLY A 177 -11.86 -11.79 9.51
C GLY A 177 -11.18 -12.89 8.70
N TYR A 178 -10.13 -12.59 7.93
CA TYR A 178 -9.41 -13.61 7.17
C TYR A 178 -8.65 -14.58 8.07
N ASN A 179 -8.79 -15.88 7.82
CA ASN A 179 -8.29 -16.95 8.72
C ASN A 179 -6.80 -16.87 9.02
N VAL A 180 -5.97 -16.38 8.11
CA VAL A 180 -4.52 -16.23 8.34
C VAL A 180 -4.25 -15.34 9.53
N TYR A 181 -4.97 -14.23 9.68
CA TYR A 181 -4.78 -13.33 10.82
C TYR A 181 -5.39 -13.85 12.12
N LYS A 182 -6.44 -14.68 12.04
CA LYS A 182 -7.00 -15.37 13.23
C LYS A 182 -5.99 -16.32 13.86
N LEU A 183 -5.13 -16.93 13.05
CA LEU A 183 -4.08 -17.82 13.53
C LEU A 183 -2.99 -17.06 14.30
N PHE A 184 -2.67 -15.81 13.92
CA PHE A 184 -1.79 -14.96 14.72
C PHE A 184 -2.34 -14.74 16.13
N ASP A 185 -3.64 -14.50 16.26
CA ASP A 185 -4.32 -14.28 17.52
C ASP A 185 -4.28 -15.52 18.45
N ARG A 186 -4.23 -16.71 17.86
CA ARG A 186 -4.29 -17.98 18.59
C ARG A 186 -2.92 -18.58 18.91
N HIS A 187 -1.93 -18.38 18.06
CA HIS A 187 -0.68 -19.15 18.07
C HIS A 187 0.56 -18.28 18.22
N ARG A 188 0.42 -16.97 18.23
CA ARG A 188 1.58 -16.09 18.28
C ARG A 188 1.50 -15.10 19.43
N GLU A 189 2.36 -15.32 20.42
CA GLU A 189 2.58 -14.35 21.49
C GLU A 189 3.17 -13.05 20.95
N GLY A 190 2.77 -11.92 21.53
CA GLY A 190 3.29 -10.59 21.23
C GLY A 190 2.62 -9.86 20.06
N ILE A 191 1.62 -10.47 19.39
CA ILE A 191 0.77 -9.79 18.42
C ILE A 191 -0.68 -9.81 18.91
N THR A 192 -1.27 -8.63 19.10
CA THR A 192 -2.69 -8.47 19.42
C THR A 192 -3.45 -8.12 18.17
N ARG A 193 -4.46 -8.94 17.79
CA ARG A 193 -5.32 -8.67 16.65
C ARG A 193 -6.59 -7.93 17.06
N TYR A 194 -6.94 -6.91 16.29
CA TYR A 194 -8.20 -6.17 16.36
C TYR A 194 -9.02 -6.49 15.10
N GLY A 195 -10.33 -6.65 15.28
CA GLY A 195 -11.27 -6.90 14.19
C GLY A 195 -11.75 -5.60 13.54
N CYS A 196 -12.53 -5.73 12.46
CA CYS A 196 -13.04 -4.61 11.69
C CYS A 196 -14.57 -4.53 11.78
N MET A 197 -15.09 -3.52 12.48
CA MET A 197 -16.52 -3.28 12.59
C MET A 197 -17.16 -2.87 11.24
N ALA A 198 -16.41 -2.23 10.35
CA ALA A 198 -16.90 -1.88 9.02
C ALA A 198 -17.27 -3.12 8.19
N HIS A 199 -16.53 -4.21 8.30
CA HIS A 199 -16.87 -5.48 7.66
C HIS A 199 -18.13 -6.12 8.25
N VAL A 200 -18.31 -6.05 9.56
CA VAL A 200 -19.56 -6.48 10.20
C VAL A 200 -20.73 -5.67 9.66
N ARG A 201 -20.62 -4.35 9.72
CA ARG A 201 -21.66 -3.43 9.24
C ARG A 201 -22.05 -3.71 7.78
N ARG A 202 -21.08 -3.87 6.89
CA ARG A 202 -21.30 -4.15 5.47
C ARG A 202 -22.18 -5.38 5.27
N LYS A 203 -21.89 -6.48 5.97
CA LYS A 203 -22.69 -7.71 5.86
C LYS A 203 -24.14 -7.55 6.32
N PHE A 204 -24.40 -6.75 7.35
CA PHE A 204 -25.76 -6.45 7.76
C PHE A 204 -26.46 -5.48 6.83
N VAL A 205 -25.73 -4.52 6.23
CA VAL A 205 -26.28 -3.64 5.18
C VAL A 205 -26.68 -4.47 3.95
N ASP A 206 -25.87 -5.42 3.53
CA ASP A 206 -26.20 -6.34 2.41
C ASP A 206 -27.45 -7.20 2.71
N ALA A 207 -27.72 -7.48 3.98
CA ALA A 207 -28.89 -8.25 4.41
C ALA A 207 -30.15 -7.42 4.64
N LEU A 208 -30.09 -6.08 4.63
CA LEU A 208 -31.24 -5.19 4.92
C LEU A 208 -32.47 -5.45 4.04
N GLN A 209 -32.25 -5.75 2.76
CA GLN A 209 -33.34 -5.97 1.81
C GLN A 209 -34.07 -7.30 2.03
N THR A 210 -33.43 -8.27 2.70
CA THR A 210 -33.94 -9.62 2.88
C THR A 210 -34.37 -9.93 4.31
N ASP A 211 -33.89 -9.14 5.29
CA ASP A 211 -34.18 -9.37 6.71
C ASP A 211 -34.16 -8.06 7.50
N SER A 212 -35.34 -7.61 7.93
CA SER A 212 -35.53 -6.34 8.66
C SER A 212 -34.79 -6.26 10.01
N ARG A 213 -34.45 -7.43 10.63
CA ARG A 213 -33.66 -7.46 11.87
C ARG A 213 -32.29 -6.80 11.70
N SER A 214 -31.77 -6.80 10.48
CA SER A 214 -30.51 -6.12 10.13
C SER A 214 -30.54 -4.62 10.45
N ALA A 215 -31.69 -3.96 10.34
CA ALA A 215 -31.81 -2.52 10.56
C ALA A 215 -31.42 -2.10 11.99
N LYS A 216 -31.87 -2.88 12.99
CA LYS A 216 -31.51 -2.62 14.40
C LYS A 216 -30.00 -2.78 14.62
N VAL A 217 -29.39 -3.81 14.04
CA VAL A 217 -27.93 -4.05 14.13
C VAL A 217 -27.14 -2.91 13.48
N VAL A 218 -27.53 -2.49 12.26
CA VAL A 218 -26.88 -1.37 11.55
C VAL A 218 -26.97 -0.07 12.34
N ARG A 219 -28.12 0.20 12.99
CA ARG A 219 -28.29 1.37 13.86
C ARG A 219 -27.34 1.34 15.04
N LEU A 220 -27.29 0.26 15.80
CA LEU A 220 -26.38 0.12 16.96
C LEU A 220 -24.91 0.26 16.55
N ILE A 221 -24.52 -0.32 15.41
CA ILE A 221 -23.15 -0.11 14.89
C ILE A 221 -22.93 1.36 14.54
N SER A 222 -23.91 2.07 14.01
CA SER A 222 -23.79 3.51 13.73
C SER A 222 -23.61 4.32 15.02
N GLU A 223 -24.25 3.93 16.11
CA GLU A 223 -24.06 4.55 17.44
C GLU A 223 -22.62 4.36 17.95
N LEU A 224 -21.98 3.19 17.72
CA LEU A 224 -20.56 3.01 18.02
C LEU A 224 -19.68 3.97 17.22
N TYR A 225 -19.96 4.20 15.93
CA TYR A 225 -19.23 5.16 15.11
C TYR A 225 -19.45 6.60 15.56
N TRP A 226 -20.61 6.93 16.15
CA TRP A 226 -20.83 8.25 16.71
C TRP A 226 -19.96 8.49 17.95
N VAL A 227 -19.79 7.51 18.83
CA VAL A 227 -18.84 7.60 19.95
C VAL A 227 -17.43 7.88 19.44
N GLU A 228 -16.98 7.16 18.40
CA GLU A 228 -15.66 7.38 17.80
C GLU A 228 -15.52 8.77 17.15
N SER A 229 -16.58 9.24 16.51
CA SER A 229 -16.60 10.58 15.90
C SER A 229 -16.53 11.68 16.97
N ASP A 230 -17.27 11.51 18.04
CA ASP A 230 -17.30 12.41 19.16
C ASP A 230 -15.93 12.54 19.84
N CYS A 231 -15.28 11.40 20.10
CA CYS A 231 -13.90 11.39 20.62
C CYS A 231 -12.93 12.16 19.73
N ARG A 232 -13.07 12.04 18.39
CA ARG A 232 -12.21 12.75 17.42
C ARG A 232 -12.49 14.25 17.39
N ILE A 233 -13.76 14.65 17.41
CA ILE A 233 -14.17 16.07 17.37
C ILE A 233 -13.67 16.80 18.61
N HIS A 234 -13.66 16.14 19.76
CA HIS A 234 -13.18 16.70 21.01
C HIS A 234 -11.68 16.48 21.25
N PHE A 235 -10.95 15.91 20.29
CA PHE A 235 -9.50 15.68 20.36
C PHE A 235 -9.08 14.92 21.63
N LEU A 236 -9.89 13.93 22.06
CA LEU A 236 -9.61 13.15 23.26
C LEU A 236 -8.30 12.40 23.14
N SER A 237 -7.53 12.38 24.22
CA SER A 237 -6.34 11.54 24.34
C SER A 237 -6.70 10.04 24.30
N ASP A 238 -5.70 9.19 24.12
CA ASP A 238 -5.91 7.73 24.09
C ASP A 238 -6.56 7.22 25.40
N ALA A 239 -6.18 7.79 26.55
CA ALA A 239 -6.75 7.43 27.85
C ALA A 239 -8.23 7.86 27.97
N GLU A 240 -8.54 9.09 27.59
CA GLU A 240 -9.92 9.60 27.59
C GLU A 240 -10.80 8.85 26.59
N ARG A 241 -10.27 8.55 25.39
CA ARG A 241 -10.96 7.76 24.37
C ARG A 241 -11.27 6.34 24.87
N ALA A 242 -10.34 5.71 25.60
CA ALA A 242 -10.60 4.42 26.22
C ALA A 242 -11.72 4.51 27.27
N LEU A 243 -11.74 5.57 28.10
CA LEU A 243 -12.77 5.80 29.11
C LEU A 243 -14.15 6.00 28.49
N GLU A 244 -14.26 6.87 27.46
CA GLU A 244 -15.51 7.08 26.71
C GLU A 244 -16.06 5.79 26.12
N ARG A 245 -15.20 4.94 25.56
CA ARG A 245 -15.57 3.64 25.03
C ARG A 245 -16.09 2.70 26.12
N GLN A 246 -15.47 2.70 27.31
CA GLN A 246 -15.96 1.90 28.45
C GLN A 246 -17.36 2.33 28.86
N GLN A 247 -17.62 3.64 28.89
CA GLN A 247 -18.91 4.17 29.35
C GLN A 247 -20.01 4.06 28.29
N ARG A 248 -19.69 4.31 27.02
CA ARG A 248 -20.68 4.46 25.94
C ARG A 248 -20.72 3.31 24.95
N SER A 249 -19.57 2.74 24.57
CA SER A 249 -19.54 1.67 23.58
C SER A 249 -19.84 0.29 24.18
N ILE A 250 -19.43 0.00 25.40
CA ILE A 250 -19.71 -1.30 26.04
C ILE A 250 -21.22 -1.59 26.17
N PRO A 251 -22.09 -0.68 26.62
CA PRO A 251 -23.53 -0.93 26.64
C PRO A 251 -24.09 -1.27 25.24
N ILE A 252 -23.65 -0.55 24.21
CA ILE A 252 -24.09 -0.81 22.82
C ILE A 252 -23.61 -2.18 22.34
N LEU A 253 -22.37 -2.56 22.63
CA LEU A 253 -21.83 -3.88 22.30
C LEU A 253 -22.57 -4.99 23.07
N SER A 254 -22.95 -4.74 24.31
CA SER A 254 -23.76 -5.69 25.09
C SER A 254 -25.12 -5.91 24.45
N GLU A 255 -25.83 -4.86 24.03
CA GLU A 255 -27.09 -4.97 23.31
C GLU A 255 -26.94 -5.73 21.98
N LEU A 256 -25.88 -5.40 21.20
CA LEU A 256 -25.55 -6.15 19.98
C LEU A 256 -25.35 -7.64 20.25
N TRP A 257 -24.63 -7.99 21.30
CA TRP A 257 -24.40 -9.39 21.67
C TRP A 257 -25.68 -10.11 21.99
N GLN A 258 -26.55 -9.48 22.79
CA GLN A 258 -27.87 -10.02 23.16
C GLN A 258 -28.79 -10.28 21.96
N LEU A 259 -28.61 -9.47 20.89
CA LEU A 259 -29.35 -9.67 19.64
C LEU A 259 -28.76 -10.78 18.77
N LEU A 260 -27.44 -10.89 18.70
CA LEU A 260 -26.77 -11.75 17.74
C LEU A 260 -26.52 -13.17 18.25
N LYS A 261 -26.20 -13.33 19.53
CA LYS A 261 -25.81 -14.61 20.09
C LYS A 261 -26.93 -15.65 20.07
N PRO A 262 -28.21 -15.35 20.46
CA PRO A 262 -29.30 -16.30 20.34
C PRO A 262 -29.51 -16.76 18.89
N VAL A 263 -29.52 -15.83 17.94
CA VAL A 263 -29.67 -16.16 16.51
C VAL A 263 -28.52 -17.06 16.03
N PHE A 264 -27.31 -16.79 16.47
CA PHE A 264 -26.16 -17.64 16.14
C PHE A 264 -26.35 -19.07 16.64
N ASP A 265 -26.78 -19.25 17.88
CA ASP A 265 -26.94 -20.57 18.50
C ASP A 265 -28.11 -21.37 17.88
N GLU A 266 -29.22 -20.70 17.58
CA GLU A 266 -30.39 -21.31 16.97
C GLU A 266 -30.19 -21.70 15.49
N THR A 267 -29.26 -21.02 14.80
CA THR A 267 -29.08 -21.18 13.33
C THR A 267 -27.85 -21.97 12.94
N LYS A 268 -27.18 -22.65 13.88
CA LYS A 268 -25.90 -23.36 13.60
C LYS A 268 -26.00 -24.31 12.41
N ASP A 269 -27.07 -25.07 12.34
CA ASP A 269 -27.30 -26.14 11.36
C ASP A 269 -28.23 -25.73 10.22
N LEU A 270 -28.67 -24.47 10.19
CA LEU A 270 -29.59 -23.98 9.15
C LEU A 270 -28.88 -23.47 7.90
N ALA A 271 -29.60 -23.48 6.78
CA ALA A 271 -29.17 -22.85 5.55
C ALA A 271 -28.87 -21.35 5.78
N ALA A 272 -27.69 -20.89 5.33
CA ALA A 272 -27.21 -19.57 5.67
C ALA A 272 -27.75 -18.49 4.72
N THR A 273 -28.82 -17.78 5.15
CA THR A 273 -29.26 -16.50 4.54
C THR A 273 -28.18 -15.42 4.69
N LEU A 274 -28.33 -14.28 4.02
CA LEU A 274 -27.40 -13.14 4.17
C LEU A 274 -27.32 -12.68 5.63
N PHE A 275 -28.46 -12.61 6.32
CA PHE A 275 -28.51 -12.25 7.74
C PHE A 275 -27.79 -13.27 8.63
N ILE A 276 -28.04 -14.57 8.46
CA ILE A 276 -27.34 -15.62 9.22
C ILE A 276 -25.83 -15.59 8.96
N LYS A 277 -25.40 -15.35 7.70
CA LYS A 277 -23.99 -15.18 7.38
C LYS A 277 -23.36 -13.96 8.09
N ALA A 278 -24.11 -12.86 8.18
CA ALA A 278 -23.67 -11.66 8.88
C ALA A 278 -23.55 -11.92 10.40
N VAL A 279 -24.53 -12.60 11.01
CA VAL A 279 -24.50 -12.99 12.42
C VAL A 279 -23.33 -13.92 12.71
N ARG A 280 -23.14 -14.97 11.91
CA ARG A 280 -22.01 -15.91 12.08
C ARG A 280 -20.67 -15.19 11.98
N TYR A 281 -20.53 -14.28 11.05
CA TYR A 281 -19.31 -13.48 10.93
C TYR A 281 -19.06 -12.62 12.16
N ALA A 282 -20.07 -11.87 12.62
CA ALA A 282 -19.97 -11.00 13.77
C ALA A 282 -19.62 -11.76 15.05
N VAL A 283 -20.32 -12.87 15.33
CA VAL A 283 -20.07 -13.68 16.53
C VAL A 283 -18.69 -14.36 16.48
N ASN A 284 -18.25 -14.87 15.33
CA ASN A 284 -16.92 -15.47 15.19
C ASN A 284 -15.77 -14.47 15.29
N GLU A 285 -16.03 -13.18 15.07
CA GLU A 285 -15.05 -12.08 15.20
C GLU A 285 -15.22 -11.31 16.53
N TRP A 286 -16.19 -11.68 17.37
CA TRP A 286 -16.67 -10.84 18.47
C TRP A 286 -15.56 -10.36 19.39
N GLU A 287 -14.72 -11.26 19.84
CA GLU A 287 -13.61 -10.93 20.73
C GLU A 287 -12.67 -9.89 20.10
N ALA A 288 -12.27 -10.12 18.85
CA ALA A 288 -11.35 -9.21 18.15
C ALA A 288 -11.98 -7.84 17.87
N ILE A 289 -13.30 -7.80 17.54
CA ILE A 289 -14.02 -6.53 17.31
C ILE A 289 -14.19 -5.73 18.60
N CYS A 290 -14.36 -6.38 19.73
CA CYS A 290 -14.58 -5.70 21.01
C CYS A 290 -13.29 -5.22 21.69
N ARG A 291 -12.13 -5.74 21.31
CA ARG A 291 -10.84 -5.37 21.96
C ARG A 291 -10.55 -3.88 21.91
N TYR A 292 -11.01 -3.14 20.89
CA TYR A 292 -10.71 -1.72 20.74
C TYR A 292 -11.19 -0.86 21.91
N VAL A 293 -12.24 -1.27 22.63
CA VAL A 293 -12.77 -0.50 23.77
C VAL A 293 -11.79 -0.37 24.94
N ASN A 294 -10.83 -1.28 25.03
CA ASN A 294 -9.82 -1.32 26.09
C ASN A 294 -8.54 -0.55 25.74
N ASN A 295 -8.44 -0.02 24.51
CA ASN A 295 -7.21 0.64 24.05
C ASN A 295 -7.54 1.83 23.15
N GLY A 296 -7.31 3.04 23.67
CA GLY A 296 -7.60 4.28 22.94
C GLY A 296 -6.82 4.46 21.64
N ARG A 297 -5.67 3.80 21.47
CA ARG A 297 -4.89 3.81 20.22
C ARG A 297 -5.51 2.96 19.13
N ALA A 298 -6.30 1.93 19.50
CA ALA A 298 -6.94 1.06 18.53
C ALA A 298 -8.07 1.79 17.79
N GLU A 299 -8.24 1.50 16.50
CA GLU A 299 -9.38 1.97 15.72
C GLU A 299 -10.49 0.90 15.69
N ILE A 300 -11.74 1.35 15.56
CA ILE A 300 -12.92 0.46 15.48
C ILE A 300 -12.96 -0.35 14.17
N ASP A 301 -12.22 0.08 13.14
CA ASP A 301 -12.23 -0.54 11.83
C ASP A 301 -10.86 -0.56 11.13
N ASN A 302 -10.80 -1.24 9.98
CA ASN A 302 -9.63 -1.39 9.13
C ASN A 302 -9.62 -0.44 7.91
N ASN A 303 -10.40 0.63 7.93
CA ASN A 303 -10.53 1.56 6.79
C ASN A 303 -9.20 2.19 6.38
N ALA A 304 -8.22 2.24 7.28
CA ALA A 304 -6.88 2.75 6.97
C ALA A 304 -6.16 1.87 5.93
N ALA A 305 -6.26 0.54 6.04
CA ALA A 305 -5.69 -0.39 5.06
C ALA A 305 -6.54 -0.46 3.78
N GLU A 306 -7.87 -0.43 3.88
CA GLU A 306 -8.76 -0.38 2.70
C GLU A 306 -8.42 0.83 1.82
N ARG A 307 -8.20 2.00 2.41
CA ARG A 307 -7.77 3.21 1.67
C ARG A 307 -6.40 3.05 1.01
N LEU A 308 -5.46 2.31 1.64
CA LEU A 308 -4.16 2.01 1.03
C LEU A 308 -4.32 1.12 -0.21
N MET A 309 -5.25 0.16 -0.18
CA MET A 309 -5.47 -0.74 -1.32
C MET A 309 -6.27 -0.11 -2.47
N LYS A 310 -6.95 1.02 -2.24
CA LYS A 310 -7.78 1.69 -3.26
C LYS A 310 -6.99 2.10 -4.51
N PRO A 311 -5.80 2.72 -4.46
CA PRO A 311 -5.00 3.03 -5.64
C PRO A 311 -4.63 1.78 -6.44
N VAL A 312 -4.24 0.68 -5.78
CA VAL A 312 -3.95 -0.61 -6.43
C VAL A 312 -5.18 -1.13 -7.17
N CYS A 313 -6.36 -1.08 -6.52
CA CYS A 313 -7.61 -1.50 -7.12
C CYS A 313 -8.04 -0.65 -8.34
N LEU A 314 -7.75 0.65 -8.31
CA LEU A 314 -8.01 1.55 -9.43
C LEU A 314 -7.03 1.31 -10.58
N GLY A 315 -5.73 1.19 -10.26
CA GLY A 315 -4.68 0.94 -11.24
C GLY A 315 -4.95 -0.33 -12.05
N ARG A 316 -5.23 -1.45 -11.39
CA ARG A 316 -5.50 -2.72 -12.10
C ARG A 316 -6.72 -2.68 -13.03
N LYS A 317 -7.69 -1.76 -12.81
CA LYS A 317 -8.81 -1.56 -13.75
C LYS A 317 -8.39 -0.88 -15.03
N ASN A 318 -7.27 -0.15 -15.02
CA ASN A 318 -6.76 0.58 -16.17
C ASN A 318 -5.69 -0.21 -16.94
N TYR A 319 -4.71 -0.79 -16.23
CA TYR A 319 -3.62 -1.56 -16.87
C TYR A 319 -3.82 -3.06 -16.87
N LEU A 320 -4.92 -3.57 -16.29
CA LEU A 320 -5.46 -4.92 -16.30
C LEU A 320 -4.60 -5.99 -15.62
N PHE A 321 -3.28 -6.00 -15.81
CA PHE A 321 -2.37 -7.01 -15.24
C PHE A 321 -0.93 -6.50 -15.12
N CYS A 322 -0.15 -7.18 -14.30
CA CYS A 322 1.31 -7.06 -14.28
C CYS A 322 1.94 -8.06 -15.25
N GLY A 323 2.85 -7.58 -16.11
CA GLY A 323 3.47 -8.38 -17.18
C GLY A 323 4.43 -9.47 -16.68
N SER A 324 4.81 -9.46 -15.39
CA SER A 324 5.67 -10.47 -14.76
C SER A 324 5.55 -10.39 -13.23
N GLU A 325 6.09 -11.38 -12.52
CA GLU A 325 6.21 -11.32 -11.05
C GLU A 325 7.11 -10.17 -10.58
N GLN A 326 8.17 -9.86 -11.35
CA GLN A 326 9.02 -8.71 -11.05
C GLN A 326 8.26 -7.38 -11.23
N ALA A 327 7.42 -7.27 -12.26
CA ALA A 327 6.56 -6.11 -12.44
C ALA A 327 5.56 -5.93 -11.27
N ALA A 328 5.02 -7.01 -10.72
CA ALA A 328 4.15 -6.96 -9.54
C ALA A 328 4.91 -6.55 -8.27
N LYS A 329 6.16 -7.02 -8.08
CA LYS A 329 7.05 -6.58 -6.99
C LYS A 329 7.35 -5.08 -7.13
N ASN A 330 7.73 -4.64 -8.32
CA ASN A 330 8.00 -3.23 -8.62
C ASN A 330 6.76 -2.34 -8.33
N THR A 331 5.58 -2.81 -8.76
CA THR A 331 4.30 -2.14 -8.48
C THR A 331 4.08 -1.96 -6.98
N SER A 332 4.30 -2.99 -6.19
CA SER A 332 4.15 -2.94 -4.73
C SER A 332 5.13 -1.95 -4.08
N LEU A 333 6.39 -1.94 -4.51
CA LEU A 333 7.39 -0.99 -4.00
C LEU A 333 6.98 0.46 -4.29
N ILE A 334 6.58 0.77 -5.53
CA ILE A 334 6.24 2.14 -5.89
C ILE A 334 4.98 2.62 -5.17
N TYR A 335 3.96 1.77 -4.99
CA TYR A 335 2.82 2.12 -4.13
C TYR A 335 3.26 2.38 -2.68
N SER A 336 4.19 1.59 -2.13
CA SER A 336 4.73 1.82 -0.78
C SER A 336 5.38 3.20 -0.65
N ILE A 337 6.20 3.59 -1.62
CA ILE A 337 6.87 4.87 -1.66
C ILE A 337 5.87 6.02 -1.80
N ILE A 338 4.99 5.96 -2.81
CA ILE A 338 4.01 7.03 -3.09
C ILE A 338 3.05 7.25 -1.91
N GLU A 339 2.51 6.17 -1.34
CA GLU A 339 1.58 6.29 -0.22
C GLU A 339 2.28 6.78 1.05
N SER A 340 3.53 6.37 1.30
CA SER A 340 4.34 6.95 2.38
C SER A 340 4.63 8.43 2.17
N CYS A 341 4.95 8.87 0.94
CA CYS A 341 5.09 10.30 0.61
C CYS A 341 3.82 11.09 0.95
N LYS A 342 2.66 10.60 0.52
CA LYS A 342 1.36 11.23 0.77
C LYS A 342 1.05 11.35 2.26
N MET A 343 1.36 10.30 3.04
CA MET A 343 1.18 10.33 4.50
C MET A 343 2.08 11.36 5.19
N ASN A 344 3.22 11.68 4.60
CA ASN A 344 4.18 12.66 5.11
C ASN A 344 4.04 14.05 4.49
N GLY A 345 3.02 14.30 3.65
CA GLY A 345 2.80 15.59 3.00
C GLY A 345 3.83 15.93 1.93
N LEU A 346 4.61 14.96 1.45
CA LEU A 346 5.60 15.15 0.40
C LEU A 346 4.92 15.06 -0.98
N ARG A 347 5.49 15.77 -1.95
CA ARG A 347 5.13 15.63 -3.36
C ARG A 347 5.86 14.42 -3.95
N PRO A 348 5.18 13.33 -4.36
CA PRO A 348 5.85 12.11 -4.80
C PRO A 348 6.81 12.30 -5.97
N VAL A 349 6.49 13.14 -6.96
CA VAL A 349 7.38 13.42 -8.09
C VAL A 349 8.69 13.99 -7.59
N LYS A 350 8.65 15.09 -6.80
CA LYS A 350 9.86 15.70 -6.27
C LYS A 350 10.67 14.74 -5.41
N TYR A 351 9.99 14.03 -4.50
CA TYR A 351 10.64 13.05 -3.62
C TYR A 351 11.37 11.97 -4.40
N ILE A 352 10.70 11.33 -5.37
CA ILE A 352 11.29 10.24 -6.16
C ILE A 352 12.49 10.73 -6.96
N ALA A 353 12.41 11.91 -7.59
CA ALA A 353 13.51 12.50 -8.33
C ALA A 353 14.72 12.78 -7.42
N ASP A 354 14.50 13.43 -6.28
CA ASP A 354 15.55 13.79 -5.32
C ASP A 354 16.24 12.54 -4.74
N VAL A 355 15.45 11.50 -4.43
CA VAL A 355 15.99 10.24 -3.92
C VAL A 355 16.78 9.49 -4.98
N LEU A 356 16.31 9.45 -6.23
CA LEU A 356 17.08 8.85 -7.33
C LEU A 356 18.43 9.54 -7.51
N ARG A 357 18.49 10.89 -7.46
CA ARG A 357 19.75 11.65 -7.52
C ARG A 357 20.71 11.20 -6.42
N LYS A 358 20.25 11.12 -5.19
CA LYS A 358 21.05 10.70 -4.03
C LYS A 358 21.54 9.25 -4.17
N LEU A 359 20.65 8.33 -4.53
CA LEU A 359 21.00 6.90 -4.68
C LEU A 359 22.03 6.68 -5.79
N VAL A 360 21.94 7.41 -6.90
CA VAL A 360 22.88 7.31 -8.03
C VAL A 360 24.19 8.00 -7.72
N SER A 361 24.19 9.08 -6.91
CA SER A 361 25.42 9.71 -6.43
C SER A 361 26.15 8.93 -5.33
N GLY A 362 25.61 7.78 -4.92
CA GLY A 362 26.28 6.87 -3.99
C GLY A 362 25.88 7.04 -2.53
N ASP A 363 24.77 7.73 -2.22
CA ASP A 363 24.24 7.81 -0.85
C ASP A 363 23.78 6.42 -0.39
N THR A 364 24.28 5.98 0.75
CA THR A 364 24.01 4.67 1.36
C THR A 364 23.19 4.74 2.64
N ASP A 365 22.86 5.95 3.13
CA ASP A 365 21.96 6.10 4.28
C ASP A 365 20.49 6.00 3.84
N TYR A 366 20.09 4.80 3.44
CA TYR A 366 18.73 4.53 2.94
C TYR A 366 17.65 4.83 3.98
N MET A 367 17.96 4.78 5.28
CA MET A 367 17.00 5.14 6.33
C MET A 367 16.72 6.66 6.33
N ALA A 368 17.75 7.49 6.16
CA ALA A 368 17.59 8.94 6.06
C ALA A 368 16.80 9.35 4.80
N LEU A 369 16.84 8.53 3.74
CA LEU A 369 16.11 8.77 2.50
C LEU A 369 14.61 8.44 2.58
N LEU A 370 14.13 7.81 3.64
CA LEU A 370 12.71 7.45 3.76
C LEU A 370 11.80 8.68 3.89
N PRO A 371 10.55 8.64 3.35
CA PRO A 371 9.64 9.78 3.35
C PRO A 371 9.42 10.40 4.73
N MET A 372 9.28 9.57 5.78
CA MET A 372 9.06 10.03 7.15
C MET A 372 10.29 10.69 7.79
N ASN A 373 11.47 10.51 7.24
CA ASN A 373 12.72 11.11 7.74
C ASN A 373 13.10 12.38 6.96
N ILE A 374 12.71 12.49 5.69
CA ILE A 374 12.89 13.72 4.90
C ILE A 374 11.89 14.81 5.28
N ALA A 375 10.67 14.44 5.72
CA ALA A 375 9.61 15.37 6.08
C ALA A 375 9.81 16.05 7.44
N LYS A 376 10.86 15.72 8.16
CA LYS A 376 11.24 16.36 9.42
C LYS A 376 12.11 17.58 9.12
#